data_05ba30fb454e3ef82a9d8722dde96fcd
#
_entry.id   05ba30fb454e3ef82a9d8722dde96fcd
#
_cell.length_a   1.000
_cell.length_b   1.000
_cell.length_c   1.000
_cell.angle_alpha   90.00
_cell.angle_beta   90.00
_cell.angle_gamma   90.00
#
_symmetry.space_group_name_H-M   'P 1'
#
loop_
_entity.id
_entity.type
_entity.pdbx_description
1 polymer ?
#
loop_
_entity_poly.entity_id
_entity_poly.type
_entity_poly.pdbx_seq_one_letter_code
_entity_poly.pdbx_strand_id
1 'polypeptide(L)'
;MSERTLCVIGLGLIGGSLLRAAEGAGWKVRGMARSAAVVTAVRDAGFDATTSIEEALADDDALVALAVPLPAVVDVLPMVARHAPYCRLTDVVSVKQPVAAAVGRLVPAARYVGGHPMAGTSASGWAAGSATLFTGASWVVGSDDGADPVVWAQVAGLALECGAHVVPVGTADHDAAVARVSHLPHLLAAVLASVGAGGGSLAMALAAGSFTDGTRVAGSQPELVRAMCEGNRDALLAAVDDALGRLGAARGSLASTGGLAATIQAGHLARRAFDAARDTARDNTEHIDLTAPDALARLRELGNHGARVVAVHDTCCHLELAS
;
A
#
# COMPACT_ATOMS: atom_id res chain seq x y z
N MET A 1 14.31 -10.55 25.16
CA MET A 1 13.56 -10.31 23.92
C MET A 1 14.24 -11.10 22.84
N SER A 2 13.55 -11.98 22.10
CA SER A 2 14.13 -12.66 20.94
C SER A 2 14.54 -11.62 19.87
N GLU A 3 15.65 -11.85 19.20
CA GLU A 3 16.10 -11.01 18.08
C GLU A 3 15.03 -11.00 16.98
N ARG A 4 14.57 -9.82 16.56
CA ARG A 4 13.56 -9.68 15.50
C ARG A 4 14.28 -9.61 14.17
N THR A 5 14.01 -10.56 13.29
CA THR A 5 14.68 -10.66 11.97
C THR A 5 13.66 -10.35 10.86
N LEU A 6 14.09 -9.57 9.86
CA LEU A 6 13.33 -9.22 8.67
C LEU A 6 14.13 -9.54 7.41
N CYS A 7 13.54 -10.34 6.52
CA CYS A 7 14.05 -10.56 5.17
C CYS A 7 13.23 -9.77 4.15
N VAL A 8 13.85 -8.84 3.42
CA VAL A 8 13.17 -8.02 2.40
C VAL A 8 13.53 -8.50 1.01
N ILE A 9 12.57 -9.05 0.28
CA ILE A 9 12.74 -9.51 -1.11
C ILE A 9 12.30 -8.41 -2.08
N GLY A 10 13.28 -7.76 -2.71
CA GLY A 10 13.09 -6.60 -3.59
C GLY A 10 13.57 -5.30 -2.93
N LEU A 11 14.66 -4.72 -3.43
CA LEU A 11 15.32 -3.55 -2.85
C LEU A 11 15.17 -2.32 -3.76
N GLY A 12 13.91 -2.05 -4.17
CA GLY A 12 13.50 -0.80 -4.81
C GLY A 12 13.27 0.32 -3.80
N LEU A 13 12.48 1.32 -4.18
CA LEU A 13 12.09 2.44 -3.30
C LEU A 13 11.48 1.94 -1.98
N ILE A 14 10.42 1.14 -2.06
CA ILE A 14 9.67 0.70 -0.86
C ILE A 14 10.48 -0.31 -0.05
N GLY A 15 10.99 -1.38 -0.68
CA GLY A 15 11.76 -2.40 0.03
C GLY A 15 13.09 -1.87 0.59
N GLY A 16 13.75 -0.97 -0.13
CA GLY A 16 14.95 -0.29 0.35
C GLY A 16 14.68 0.68 1.52
N SER A 17 13.53 1.32 1.51
CA SER A 17 13.07 2.15 2.65
C SER A 17 12.70 1.29 3.85
N LEU A 18 12.01 0.16 3.62
CA LEU A 18 11.66 -0.79 4.68
C LEU A 18 12.90 -1.36 5.35
N LEU A 19 13.91 -1.76 4.58
CA LEU A 19 15.17 -2.28 5.11
C LEU A 19 15.82 -1.25 6.05
N ARG A 20 15.91 0.01 5.62
CA ARG A 20 16.51 1.10 6.41
C ARG A 20 15.70 1.45 7.66
N ALA A 21 14.37 1.54 7.52
CA ALA A 21 13.49 1.90 8.63
C ALA A 21 13.48 0.81 9.70
N ALA A 22 13.40 -0.45 9.31
CA ALA A 22 13.40 -1.60 10.22
C ALA A 22 14.74 -1.72 10.97
N GLU A 23 15.89 -1.55 10.29
CA GLU A 23 17.19 -1.55 10.95
C GLU A 23 17.29 -0.41 11.97
N GLY A 24 16.86 0.80 11.58
CA GLY A 24 16.81 1.95 12.50
C GLY A 24 15.91 1.72 13.71
N ALA A 25 14.92 0.83 13.61
CA ALA A 25 14.04 0.38 14.69
C ALA A 25 14.60 -0.83 15.48
N GLY A 26 15.82 -1.28 15.18
CA GLY A 26 16.49 -2.36 15.90
C GLY A 26 16.17 -3.77 15.41
N TRP A 27 15.64 -3.91 14.19
CA TRP A 27 15.51 -5.22 13.55
C TRP A 27 16.83 -5.64 12.93
N LYS A 28 17.14 -6.91 13.00
CA LYS A 28 18.18 -7.51 12.15
C LYS A 28 17.60 -7.69 10.75
N VAL A 29 18.22 -7.06 9.76
CA VAL A 29 17.67 -7.01 8.42
C VAL A 29 18.58 -7.73 7.42
N ARG A 30 17.96 -8.40 6.45
CA ARG A 30 18.64 -8.92 5.26
C ARG A 30 17.81 -8.58 4.02
N GLY A 31 18.49 -8.05 3.00
CA GLY A 31 17.88 -7.71 1.73
C GLY A 31 18.21 -8.73 0.63
N MET A 32 17.26 -8.94 -0.29
CA MET A 32 17.47 -9.73 -1.51
C MET A 32 17.12 -8.91 -2.74
N ALA A 33 18.01 -8.88 -3.73
CA ALA A 33 17.73 -8.31 -5.05
C ALA A 33 18.37 -9.15 -6.15
N ARG A 34 17.72 -9.23 -7.31
CA ARG A 34 18.25 -9.96 -8.47
C ARG A 34 19.50 -9.31 -9.07
N SER A 35 19.63 -7.99 -8.95
CA SER A 35 20.73 -7.21 -9.52
C SER A 35 21.94 -7.21 -8.58
N ALA A 36 23.08 -7.75 -9.03
CA ALA A 36 24.33 -7.68 -8.29
C ALA A 36 24.75 -6.22 -8.00
N ALA A 37 24.50 -5.29 -8.93
CA ALA A 37 24.80 -3.88 -8.73
C ALA A 37 23.99 -3.27 -7.58
N VAL A 38 22.69 -3.65 -7.45
CA VAL A 38 21.86 -3.22 -6.31
C VAL A 38 22.40 -3.82 -5.02
N VAL A 39 22.73 -5.11 -4.98
CA VAL A 39 23.30 -5.77 -3.80
C VAL A 39 24.61 -5.11 -3.37
N THR A 40 25.49 -4.77 -4.31
CA THR A 40 26.73 -4.04 -4.01
C THR A 40 26.41 -2.68 -3.39
N ALA A 41 25.51 -1.89 -3.98
CA ALA A 41 25.14 -0.58 -3.44
C ALA A 41 24.49 -0.66 -2.04
N VAL A 42 23.75 -1.72 -1.76
CA VAL A 42 23.16 -1.99 -0.44
C VAL A 42 24.24 -2.32 0.59
N ARG A 43 25.20 -3.19 0.22
CA ARG A 43 26.34 -3.55 1.07
C ARG A 43 27.27 -2.37 1.33
N ASP A 44 27.53 -1.55 0.32
CA ASP A 44 28.34 -0.31 0.46
C ASP A 44 27.68 0.70 1.41
N ALA A 45 26.33 0.65 1.52
CA ALA A 45 25.57 1.43 2.49
C ALA A 45 25.52 0.79 3.90
N GLY A 46 26.20 -0.34 4.12
CA GLY A 46 26.33 -0.99 5.42
C GLY A 46 25.28 -2.06 5.73
N PHE A 47 24.39 -2.40 4.80
CA PHE A 47 23.32 -3.39 5.02
C PHE A 47 23.71 -4.79 4.51
N ASP A 48 23.19 -5.82 5.17
CA ASP A 48 23.30 -7.20 4.67
C ASP A 48 22.36 -7.43 3.48
N ALA A 49 22.90 -7.90 2.36
CA ALA A 49 22.13 -8.18 1.16
C ALA A 49 22.77 -9.29 0.31
N THR A 50 21.93 -10.02 -0.44
CA THR A 50 22.38 -11.11 -1.32
C THR A 50 21.58 -11.14 -2.63
N THR A 51 22.13 -11.81 -3.65
CA THR A 51 21.39 -12.19 -4.86
C THR A 51 20.75 -13.58 -4.76
N SER A 52 21.11 -14.38 -3.72
CA SER A 52 20.59 -15.72 -3.50
C SER A 52 19.34 -15.67 -2.61
N ILE A 53 18.23 -16.17 -3.12
CA ILE A 53 17.01 -16.29 -2.32
C ILE A 53 17.14 -17.35 -1.22
N GLU A 54 17.91 -18.41 -1.45
CA GLU A 54 18.22 -19.45 -0.46
C GLU A 54 18.95 -18.83 0.75
N GLU A 55 19.99 -18.03 0.50
CA GLU A 55 20.70 -17.33 1.57
C GLU A 55 19.82 -16.31 2.28
N ALA A 56 18.95 -15.61 1.53
CA ALA A 56 18.04 -14.63 2.10
C ALA A 56 17.01 -15.24 3.05
N LEU A 57 16.55 -16.45 2.76
CA LEU A 57 15.54 -17.20 3.50
C LEU A 57 16.13 -18.22 4.50
N ALA A 58 17.42 -18.17 4.79
CA ALA A 58 18.09 -19.13 5.67
C ALA A 58 17.73 -19.00 7.16
N ASP A 59 17.06 -17.93 7.56
CA ASP A 59 16.59 -17.72 8.93
C ASP A 59 15.10 -18.05 9.01
N ASP A 60 14.75 -19.20 9.60
CA ASP A 60 13.37 -19.70 9.73
C ASP A 60 12.50 -18.82 10.62
N ASP A 61 13.10 -18.00 11.49
CA ASP A 61 12.40 -17.08 12.40
C ASP A 61 12.16 -15.70 11.79
N ALA A 62 12.70 -15.41 10.61
CA ALA A 62 12.53 -14.13 9.96
C ALA A 62 11.08 -13.89 9.49
N LEU A 63 10.60 -12.65 9.62
CA LEU A 63 9.48 -12.16 8.86
C LEU A 63 9.95 -11.90 7.42
N VAL A 64 9.33 -12.54 6.45
CA VAL A 64 9.66 -12.35 5.03
C VAL A 64 8.72 -11.30 4.43
N ALA A 65 9.28 -10.22 3.86
CA ALA A 65 8.52 -9.15 3.23
C ALA A 65 8.76 -9.13 1.71
N LEU A 66 7.70 -9.35 0.93
CA LEU A 66 7.73 -9.23 -0.52
C LEU A 66 7.59 -7.74 -0.92
N ALA A 67 8.66 -7.16 -1.44
CA ALA A 67 8.71 -5.77 -1.89
C ALA A 67 9.04 -5.69 -3.40
N VAL A 68 8.53 -6.64 -4.17
CA VAL A 68 8.66 -6.71 -5.62
C VAL A 68 7.40 -6.18 -6.31
N PRO A 69 7.47 -5.71 -7.57
CA PRO A 69 6.28 -5.37 -8.34
C PRO A 69 5.31 -6.54 -8.45
N LEU A 70 3.99 -6.26 -8.49
CA LEU A 70 2.93 -7.27 -8.54
C LEU A 70 3.19 -8.40 -9.55
N PRO A 71 3.59 -8.13 -10.81
CA PRO A 71 3.86 -9.21 -11.78
C PRO A 71 4.98 -10.16 -11.36
N ALA A 72 5.94 -9.69 -10.56
CA ALA A 72 7.05 -10.52 -10.10
C ALA A 72 6.73 -11.39 -8.88
N VAL A 73 5.60 -11.16 -8.22
CA VAL A 73 5.18 -11.93 -7.03
C VAL A 73 5.06 -13.42 -7.38
N VAL A 74 4.43 -13.74 -8.52
CA VAL A 74 4.23 -15.13 -8.96
C VAL A 74 5.53 -15.86 -9.32
N ASP A 75 6.58 -15.12 -9.64
CA ASP A 75 7.91 -15.68 -9.94
C ASP A 75 8.71 -15.94 -8.64
N VAL A 76 8.50 -15.12 -7.61
CA VAL A 76 9.21 -15.21 -6.33
C VAL A 76 8.59 -16.28 -5.41
N LEU A 77 7.26 -16.40 -5.36
CA LEU A 77 6.56 -17.30 -4.45
C LEU A 77 6.97 -18.77 -4.58
N PRO A 78 7.20 -19.36 -5.77
CA PRO A 78 7.70 -20.74 -5.88
C PRO A 78 9.07 -20.96 -5.21
N MET A 79 9.91 -19.93 -5.20
CA MET A 79 11.21 -19.98 -4.54
C MET A 79 11.05 -19.87 -3.02
N VAL A 80 10.12 -19.04 -2.53
CA VAL A 80 9.74 -19.01 -1.10
C VAL A 80 9.18 -20.36 -0.67
N ALA A 81 8.28 -20.96 -1.45
CA ALA A 81 7.73 -22.31 -1.18
C ALA A 81 8.82 -23.39 -1.06
N ARG A 82 9.87 -23.26 -1.86
CA ARG A 82 10.98 -24.22 -1.86
C ARG A 82 11.89 -24.11 -0.64
N HIS A 83 12.21 -22.86 -0.22
CA HIS A 83 13.24 -22.60 0.79
C HIS A 83 12.69 -22.27 2.17
N ALA A 84 11.46 -21.72 2.25
CA ALA A 84 10.82 -21.34 3.51
C ALA A 84 9.29 -21.55 3.47
N PRO A 85 8.78 -22.79 3.25
CA PRO A 85 7.36 -23.05 3.03
C PRO A 85 6.44 -22.66 4.21
N TYR A 86 6.97 -22.60 5.43
CA TYR A 86 6.23 -22.30 6.66
C TYR A 86 6.51 -20.92 7.22
N CYS A 87 7.15 -20.04 6.45
CA CYS A 87 7.59 -18.72 6.91
C CYS A 87 6.41 -17.84 7.36
N ARG A 88 6.73 -16.86 8.17
CA ARG A 88 5.88 -15.68 8.39
C ARG A 88 6.07 -14.76 7.20
N LEU A 89 5.00 -14.50 6.47
CA LEU A 89 5.06 -13.80 5.19
C LEU A 89 4.19 -12.55 5.19
N THR A 90 4.73 -11.46 4.71
CA THR A 90 3.98 -10.23 4.39
C THR A 90 4.40 -9.69 3.03
N ASP A 91 3.71 -8.67 2.57
CA ASP A 91 4.08 -7.92 1.38
C ASP A 91 3.83 -6.42 1.56
N VAL A 92 4.35 -5.63 0.64
CA VAL A 92 4.14 -4.18 0.57
C VAL A 92 3.56 -3.75 -0.79
N VAL A 93 2.92 -4.66 -1.49
CA VAL A 93 2.33 -4.44 -2.81
C VAL A 93 1.05 -3.60 -2.70
N SER A 94 0.77 -2.77 -3.69
CA SER A 94 -0.36 -1.83 -3.67
C SER A 94 -1.74 -2.45 -3.85
N VAL A 95 -1.84 -3.75 -4.16
CA VAL A 95 -3.09 -4.50 -4.30
C VAL A 95 -3.01 -5.80 -3.50
N LYS A 96 -4.09 -6.19 -2.84
CA LYS A 96 -4.04 -7.29 -1.86
C LYS A 96 -4.62 -8.60 -2.39
N GLN A 97 -5.77 -8.57 -3.06
CA GLN A 97 -6.44 -9.79 -3.53
C GLN A 97 -5.55 -10.67 -4.44
N PRO A 98 -4.87 -10.13 -5.47
CA PRO A 98 -4.01 -10.94 -6.33
C PRO A 98 -2.83 -11.56 -5.58
N VAL A 99 -2.26 -10.84 -4.60
CA VAL A 99 -1.14 -11.34 -3.79
C VAL A 99 -1.63 -12.44 -2.87
N ALA A 100 -2.72 -12.23 -2.12
CA ALA A 100 -3.30 -13.23 -1.23
C ALA A 100 -3.68 -14.52 -1.98
N ALA A 101 -4.30 -14.39 -3.16
CA ALA A 101 -4.64 -15.53 -4.02
C ALA A 101 -3.39 -16.28 -4.51
N ALA A 102 -2.33 -15.56 -4.87
CA ALA A 102 -1.07 -16.16 -5.31
C ALA A 102 -0.38 -16.90 -4.15
N VAL A 103 -0.34 -16.30 -2.95
CA VAL A 103 0.23 -16.94 -1.75
C VAL A 103 -0.55 -18.20 -1.38
N GLY A 104 -1.88 -18.13 -1.30
CA GLY A 104 -2.73 -19.29 -0.97
C GLY A 104 -2.57 -20.45 -1.95
N ARG A 105 -2.26 -20.18 -3.22
CA ARG A 105 -2.01 -21.20 -4.25
C ARG A 105 -0.58 -21.73 -4.25
N LEU A 106 0.43 -20.88 -4.08
CA LEU A 106 1.84 -21.21 -4.32
C LEU A 106 2.62 -21.50 -3.05
N VAL A 107 2.23 -20.92 -1.90
CA VAL A 107 2.86 -21.13 -0.60
C VAL A 107 1.79 -21.34 0.49
N PRO A 108 0.90 -22.33 0.34
CA PRO A 108 -0.28 -22.46 1.20
C PRO A 108 0.03 -22.75 2.67
N ALA A 109 1.25 -23.14 3.00
CA ALA A 109 1.69 -23.39 4.37
C ALA A 109 2.31 -22.15 5.05
N ALA A 110 2.55 -21.06 4.31
CA ALA A 110 3.03 -19.83 4.90
C ALA A 110 1.94 -19.14 5.74
N ARG A 111 2.36 -18.56 6.85
CA ARG A 111 1.48 -17.71 7.67
C ARG A 111 1.52 -16.28 7.11
N TYR A 112 0.57 -15.99 6.22
CA TYR A 112 0.56 -14.76 5.44
C TYR A 112 -0.38 -13.71 6.02
N VAL A 113 0.14 -12.48 6.12
CA VAL A 113 -0.62 -11.26 6.41
C VAL A 113 -0.22 -10.18 5.41
N GLY A 114 -1.14 -9.75 4.57
CA GLY A 114 -0.88 -8.73 3.56
C GLY A 114 -0.63 -7.36 4.16
N GLY A 115 0.26 -6.58 3.56
CA GLY A 115 0.55 -5.20 3.94
C GLY A 115 0.55 -4.25 2.74
N HIS A 116 0.26 -2.97 2.99
CA HIS A 116 0.40 -1.92 1.98
C HIS A 116 0.71 -0.58 2.65
N PRO A 117 1.97 -0.12 2.65
CA PRO A 117 2.29 1.23 3.08
C PRO A 117 1.77 2.23 2.03
N MET A 118 0.88 3.13 2.45
CA MET A 118 0.34 4.21 1.60
C MET A 118 1.38 5.33 1.48
N ALA A 119 2.57 4.98 0.98
CA ALA A 119 3.73 5.86 0.86
C ALA A 119 4.44 5.63 -0.47
N GLY A 120 5.02 6.68 -1.03
CA GLY A 120 5.77 6.60 -2.27
C GLY A 120 6.15 7.97 -2.80
N THR A 121 7.07 7.97 -3.75
CA THR A 121 7.52 9.16 -4.49
C THR A 121 7.56 8.86 -5.98
N SER A 122 7.80 9.86 -6.81
CA SER A 122 8.02 9.68 -8.26
C SER A 122 9.39 9.05 -8.58
N ALA A 123 10.31 9.01 -7.61
CA ALA A 123 11.62 8.38 -7.76
C ALA A 123 11.53 6.85 -7.58
N SER A 124 12.53 6.12 -8.05
CA SER A 124 12.58 4.65 -8.00
C SER A 124 13.97 4.11 -7.70
N GLY A 125 14.03 2.81 -7.36
CA GLY A 125 15.28 2.12 -7.07
C GLY A 125 15.79 2.33 -5.63
N TRP A 126 16.90 1.66 -5.30
CA TRP A 126 17.53 1.70 -3.98
C TRP A 126 17.94 3.11 -3.55
N ALA A 127 18.51 3.90 -4.48
CA ALA A 127 19.02 5.24 -4.17
C ALA A 127 17.91 6.23 -3.75
N ALA A 128 16.65 5.98 -4.14
CA ALA A 128 15.50 6.79 -3.77
C ALA A 128 14.92 6.43 -2.39
N GLY A 129 15.36 5.31 -1.79
CA GLY A 129 14.85 4.83 -0.50
C GLY A 129 15.27 5.74 0.67
N SER A 130 14.36 5.88 1.64
CA SER A 130 14.57 6.67 2.87
C SER A 130 14.05 5.90 4.09
N ALA A 131 14.78 5.97 5.20
CA ALA A 131 14.34 5.40 6.48
C ALA A 131 13.06 6.07 7.02
N THR A 132 12.75 7.29 6.59
CA THR A 132 11.59 8.07 7.04
C THR A 132 10.42 8.05 6.05
N LEU A 133 10.47 7.20 5.00
CA LEU A 133 9.43 7.18 3.97
C LEU A 133 8.04 6.89 4.54
N PHE A 134 7.96 6.10 5.59
CA PHE A 134 6.70 5.64 6.19
C PHE A 134 6.21 6.52 7.34
N THR A 135 7.00 7.49 7.78
CA THR A 135 6.67 8.34 8.93
C THR A 135 5.37 9.09 8.70
N GLY A 136 4.37 8.87 9.56
CA GLY A 136 3.04 9.45 9.48
C GLY A 136 2.15 8.87 8.37
N ALA A 137 2.63 7.90 7.59
CA ALA A 137 1.82 7.26 6.56
C ALA A 137 0.82 6.26 7.16
N SER A 138 -0.28 6.03 6.45
CA SER A 138 -1.14 4.88 6.72
C SER A 138 -0.49 3.61 6.18
N TRP A 139 -0.44 2.56 7.00
CA TRP A 139 -0.01 1.24 6.56
C TRP A 139 -1.15 0.25 6.75
N VAL A 140 -1.69 -0.23 5.65
CA VAL A 140 -2.74 -1.26 5.69
C VAL A 140 -2.14 -2.58 6.14
N VAL A 141 -2.81 -3.25 7.08
CA VAL A 141 -2.49 -4.62 7.50
C VAL A 141 -3.75 -5.48 7.38
N GLY A 142 -3.66 -6.53 6.56
CA GLY A 142 -4.76 -7.42 6.25
C GLY A 142 -5.29 -8.14 7.49
N SER A 143 -6.59 -8.00 7.75
CA SER A 143 -7.28 -8.58 8.91
C SER A 143 -8.37 -9.55 8.43
N ASP A 144 -8.05 -10.37 7.42
CA ASP A 144 -8.96 -11.35 6.84
C ASP A 144 -9.18 -12.54 7.78
N ASP A 145 -10.29 -13.26 7.57
CA ASP A 145 -10.58 -14.45 8.35
C ASP A 145 -9.49 -15.53 8.10
N GLY A 146 -9.03 -16.14 9.18
CA GLY A 146 -7.97 -17.16 9.14
C GLY A 146 -6.53 -16.59 9.11
N ALA A 147 -6.33 -15.27 9.12
CA ALA A 147 -5.02 -14.69 9.34
C ALA A 147 -4.50 -15.04 10.75
N ASP A 148 -3.18 -15.29 10.85
CA ASP A 148 -2.55 -15.62 12.13
C ASP A 148 -2.37 -14.34 12.97
N PRO A 149 -2.98 -14.23 14.18
CA PRO A 149 -2.89 -13.02 15.01
C PRO A 149 -1.45 -12.69 15.44
N VAL A 150 -0.59 -13.69 15.59
CA VAL A 150 0.82 -13.49 15.97
C VAL A 150 1.59 -12.83 14.82
N VAL A 151 1.38 -13.31 13.59
CA VAL A 151 1.98 -12.71 12.39
C VAL A 151 1.39 -11.32 12.15
N TRP A 152 0.07 -11.16 12.37
CA TRP A 152 -0.58 -9.87 12.27
C TRP A 152 0.05 -8.85 13.22
N ALA A 153 0.25 -9.20 14.50
CA ALA A 153 0.90 -8.35 15.49
C ALA A 153 2.33 -7.99 15.08
N GLN A 154 3.08 -8.94 14.52
CA GLN A 154 4.44 -8.71 14.06
C GLN A 154 4.50 -7.74 12.87
N VAL A 155 3.59 -7.87 11.89
CA VAL A 155 3.51 -6.96 10.73
C VAL A 155 3.04 -5.57 11.16
N ALA A 156 2.04 -5.50 12.03
CA ALA A 156 1.57 -4.24 12.61
C ALA A 156 2.67 -3.53 13.43
N GLY A 157 3.38 -4.28 14.28
CA GLY A 157 4.52 -3.78 15.04
C GLY A 157 5.62 -3.22 14.14
N LEU A 158 6.00 -3.94 13.08
CA LEU A 158 6.97 -3.47 12.07
C LEU A 158 6.52 -2.13 11.44
N ALA A 159 5.26 -2.03 11.04
CA ALA A 159 4.72 -0.80 10.43
C ALA A 159 4.77 0.39 11.40
N LEU A 160 4.37 0.18 12.67
CA LEU A 160 4.41 1.20 13.73
C LEU A 160 5.84 1.65 14.03
N GLU A 161 6.78 0.71 14.13
CA GLU A 161 8.20 1.00 14.37
C GLU A 161 8.88 1.70 13.19
N CYS A 162 8.38 1.52 11.98
CA CYS A 162 8.77 2.32 10.81
C CYS A 162 8.14 3.73 10.81
N GLY A 163 7.38 4.10 11.85
CA GLY A 163 6.78 5.41 12.02
C GLY A 163 5.42 5.59 11.33
N ALA A 164 4.82 4.53 10.82
CA ALA A 164 3.47 4.54 10.25
C ALA A 164 2.41 4.36 11.35
N HIS A 165 1.14 4.60 11.02
CA HIS A 165 0.00 4.09 11.77
C HIS A 165 -0.70 2.98 10.97
N VAL A 166 -1.21 1.98 11.67
CA VAL A 166 -1.79 0.80 11.01
C VAL A 166 -3.28 0.96 10.81
N VAL A 167 -3.76 0.65 9.61
CA VAL A 167 -5.18 0.56 9.28
C VAL A 167 -5.52 -0.93 9.07
N PRO A 168 -6.19 -1.58 10.02
CA PRO A 168 -6.61 -2.98 9.87
C PRO A 168 -7.82 -3.05 8.93
N VAL A 169 -7.73 -3.83 7.85
CA VAL A 169 -8.79 -3.92 6.84
C VAL A 169 -8.76 -5.27 6.13
N GLY A 170 -9.90 -5.72 5.63
CA GLY A 170 -9.98 -6.90 4.78
C GLY A 170 -9.41 -6.64 3.38
N THR A 171 -8.85 -7.66 2.78
CA THR A 171 -8.21 -7.62 1.44
C THR A 171 -9.14 -7.03 0.37
N ALA A 172 -10.42 -7.42 0.37
CA ALA A 172 -11.40 -6.95 -0.61
C ALA A 172 -11.77 -5.47 -0.38
N ASP A 173 -11.99 -5.09 0.88
CA ASP A 173 -12.33 -3.70 1.25
C ASP A 173 -11.17 -2.74 0.95
N HIS A 174 -9.92 -3.19 1.21
CA HIS A 174 -8.73 -2.47 0.80
C HIS A 174 -8.73 -2.19 -0.70
N ASP A 175 -8.86 -3.24 -1.52
CA ASP A 175 -8.76 -3.11 -2.98
C ASP A 175 -9.90 -2.24 -3.55
N ALA A 176 -11.11 -2.32 -2.96
CA ALA A 176 -12.22 -1.44 -3.30
C ALA A 176 -11.96 0.03 -2.92
N ALA A 177 -11.37 0.28 -1.75
CA ALA A 177 -11.03 1.63 -1.29
C ALA A 177 -9.94 2.25 -2.16
N VAL A 178 -8.80 1.56 -2.39
CA VAL A 178 -7.70 2.12 -3.17
C VAL A 178 -8.05 2.26 -4.65
N ALA A 179 -8.98 1.47 -5.19
CA ALA A 179 -9.52 1.68 -6.52
C ALA A 179 -10.12 3.08 -6.69
N ARG A 180 -10.84 3.59 -5.68
CA ARG A 180 -11.48 4.90 -5.69
C ARG A 180 -10.54 6.06 -5.40
N VAL A 181 -9.62 5.89 -4.44
CA VAL A 181 -8.80 7.01 -3.92
C VAL A 181 -7.37 7.04 -4.47
N SER A 182 -6.95 6.01 -5.20
CA SER A 182 -5.61 5.89 -5.78
C SER A 182 -5.65 5.54 -7.27
N HIS A 183 -6.23 4.39 -7.65
CA HIS A 183 -6.14 3.88 -9.01
C HIS A 183 -6.97 4.71 -10.01
N LEU A 184 -8.22 5.03 -9.66
CA LEU A 184 -9.06 5.91 -10.47
C LEU A 184 -8.44 7.32 -10.65
N PRO A 185 -7.90 7.98 -9.62
CA PRO A 185 -7.14 9.22 -9.80
C PRO A 185 -5.99 9.12 -10.80
N HIS A 186 -5.20 8.03 -10.79
CA HIS A 186 -4.14 7.83 -11.78
C HIS A 186 -4.68 7.70 -13.20
N LEU A 187 -5.77 6.94 -13.39
CA LEU A 187 -6.42 6.78 -14.68
C LEU A 187 -6.99 8.11 -15.19
N LEU A 188 -7.72 8.84 -14.32
CA LEU A 188 -8.30 10.13 -14.66
C LEU A 188 -7.22 11.17 -14.99
N ALA A 189 -6.12 11.19 -14.26
CA ALA A 189 -4.99 12.07 -14.55
C ALA A 189 -4.37 11.79 -15.92
N ALA A 190 -4.22 10.51 -16.30
CA ALA A 190 -3.71 10.12 -17.61
C ALA A 190 -4.67 10.53 -18.74
N VAL A 191 -5.98 10.34 -18.54
CA VAL A 191 -7.01 10.79 -19.50
C VAL A 191 -7.00 12.31 -19.62
N LEU A 192 -6.97 13.04 -18.50
CA LEU A 192 -6.94 14.52 -18.47
C LEU A 192 -5.70 15.06 -19.20
N ALA A 193 -4.52 14.47 -18.96
CA ALA A 193 -3.29 14.84 -19.63
C ALA A 193 -3.39 14.65 -21.15
N SER A 194 -3.96 13.51 -21.59
CA SER A 194 -4.16 13.19 -23.01
C SER A 194 -5.16 14.14 -23.68
N VAL A 195 -6.27 14.46 -23.00
CA VAL A 195 -7.27 15.44 -23.51
C VAL A 195 -6.65 16.82 -23.66
N GLY A 196 -5.88 17.28 -22.65
CA GLY A 196 -5.18 18.56 -22.73
C GLY A 196 -4.18 18.63 -23.88
N ALA A 197 -3.37 17.58 -24.04
CA ALA A 197 -2.41 17.49 -25.16
C ALA A 197 -3.08 17.49 -26.53
N GLY A 198 -4.27 16.89 -26.66
CA GLY A 198 -5.10 16.91 -27.86
C GLY A 198 -5.56 18.31 -28.29
N GLY A 199 -5.53 19.31 -27.38
CA GLY A 199 -5.80 20.71 -27.68
C GLY A 199 -4.65 21.46 -28.36
N GLY A 200 -3.52 20.80 -28.62
CA GLY A 200 -2.38 21.35 -29.33
C GLY A 200 -1.57 22.38 -28.54
N SER A 201 -0.67 23.07 -29.26
CA SER A 201 0.31 23.98 -28.66
C SER A 201 -0.32 25.13 -27.86
N LEU A 202 -1.48 25.64 -28.31
CA LEU A 202 -2.17 26.71 -27.59
C LEU A 202 -2.70 26.21 -26.24
N ALA A 203 -3.33 25.04 -26.17
CA ALA A 203 -3.79 24.46 -24.93
C ALA A 203 -2.63 24.23 -23.96
N MET A 204 -1.51 23.72 -24.43
CA MET A 204 -0.31 23.50 -23.62
C MET A 204 0.32 24.82 -23.13
N ALA A 205 0.32 25.86 -23.96
CA ALA A 205 0.82 27.18 -23.56
C ALA A 205 -0.05 27.86 -22.47
N LEU A 206 -1.34 27.52 -22.44
CA LEU A 206 -2.29 28.03 -21.44
C LEU A 206 -2.42 27.12 -20.21
N ALA A 207 -1.76 25.97 -20.19
CA ALA A 207 -1.79 25.04 -19.06
C ALA A 207 -1.13 25.68 -17.83
N ALA A 208 -1.88 25.71 -16.73
CA ALA A 208 -1.48 26.34 -15.46
C ALA A 208 -1.70 25.40 -14.27
N GLY A 209 -1.77 25.94 -13.05
CA GLY A 209 -1.83 25.17 -11.81
C GLY A 209 -2.87 24.05 -11.80
N SER A 210 -4.10 24.33 -12.23
CA SER A 210 -5.17 23.30 -12.25
C SER A 210 -4.84 22.11 -13.14
N PHE A 211 -4.19 22.33 -14.29
CA PHE A 211 -3.75 21.26 -15.18
C PHE A 211 -2.57 20.48 -14.56
N THR A 212 -1.60 21.21 -13.99
CA THR A 212 -0.44 20.61 -13.31
C THR A 212 -0.88 19.72 -12.14
N ASP A 213 -1.78 20.23 -11.28
CA ASP A 213 -2.27 19.49 -10.13
C ASP A 213 -3.10 18.26 -10.55
N GLY A 214 -4.01 18.44 -11.52
CA GLY A 214 -4.88 17.36 -12.00
C GLY A 214 -4.14 16.26 -12.77
N THR A 215 -2.97 16.56 -13.36
CA THR A 215 -2.18 15.60 -14.15
C THR A 215 -0.91 15.12 -13.45
N ARG A 216 -0.60 15.57 -12.25
CA ARG A 216 0.66 15.30 -11.55
C ARG A 216 1.00 13.82 -11.49
N VAL A 217 0.04 12.97 -11.15
CA VAL A 217 0.27 11.51 -11.02
C VAL A 217 0.36 10.79 -12.38
N ALA A 218 -0.02 11.41 -13.48
CA ALA A 218 0.21 10.87 -14.83
C ALA A 218 1.71 10.82 -15.21
N GLY A 219 2.57 11.56 -14.50
CA GLY A 219 4.02 11.49 -14.62
C GLY A 219 4.67 10.29 -13.95
N SER A 220 3.91 9.43 -13.27
CA SER A 220 4.43 8.18 -12.70
C SER A 220 4.85 7.19 -13.78
N GLN A 221 5.73 6.23 -13.42
CA GLN A 221 6.20 5.20 -14.36
C GLN A 221 5.02 4.37 -14.90
N PRO A 222 4.82 4.29 -16.23
CA PRO A 222 3.64 3.66 -16.83
C PRO A 222 3.45 2.18 -16.43
N GLU A 223 4.55 1.43 -16.33
CA GLU A 223 4.53 0.00 -15.98
C GLU A 223 4.00 -0.23 -14.56
N LEU A 224 4.36 0.63 -13.61
CA LEU A 224 3.89 0.54 -12.23
C LEU A 224 2.40 0.88 -12.13
N VAL A 225 1.97 1.97 -12.80
CA VAL A 225 0.55 2.38 -12.82
C VAL A 225 -0.29 1.31 -13.49
N ARG A 226 0.17 0.76 -14.62
CA ARG A 226 -0.51 -0.32 -15.32
C ARG A 226 -0.65 -1.57 -14.44
N ALA A 227 0.44 -2.04 -13.82
CA ALA A 227 0.41 -3.22 -12.96
C ALA A 227 -0.54 -3.06 -11.76
N MET A 228 -0.59 -1.87 -11.17
CA MET A 228 -1.50 -1.52 -10.09
C MET A 228 -2.97 -1.52 -10.56
N CYS A 229 -3.27 -0.83 -11.66
CA CYS A 229 -4.63 -0.70 -12.18
C CYS A 229 -5.17 -2.02 -12.74
N GLU A 230 -4.37 -2.74 -13.54
CA GLU A 230 -4.74 -4.04 -14.11
C GLU A 230 -4.85 -5.13 -13.03
N GLY A 231 -4.00 -5.07 -12.00
CA GLY A 231 -4.04 -5.98 -10.86
C GLY A 231 -5.27 -5.80 -9.97
N ASN A 232 -5.88 -4.61 -9.97
CA ASN A 232 -7.13 -4.30 -9.24
C ASN A 232 -8.31 -4.08 -10.21
N ARG A 233 -8.35 -4.88 -11.27
CA ARG A 233 -9.25 -4.67 -12.41
C ARG A 233 -10.72 -4.54 -12.01
N ASP A 234 -11.25 -5.48 -11.23
CA ASP A 234 -12.69 -5.56 -10.96
C ASP A 234 -13.17 -4.39 -10.07
N ALA A 235 -12.42 -4.08 -9.02
CA ALA A 235 -12.72 -2.93 -8.17
C ALA A 235 -12.52 -1.59 -8.91
N LEU A 236 -11.49 -1.50 -9.76
CA LEU A 236 -11.27 -0.30 -10.58
C LEU A 236 -12.36 -0.12 -11.62
N LEU A 237 -12.85 -1.18 -12.25
CA LEU A 237 -13.94 -1.11 -13.22
C LEU A 237 -15.20 -0.52 -12.57
N ALA A 238 -15.57 -0.98 -11.38
CA ALA A 238 -16.71 -0.42 -10.63
C ALA A 238 -16.51 1.08 -10.29
N ALA A 239 -15.28 1.49 -9.94
CA ALA A 239 -14.99 2.90 -9.68
C ALA A 239 -15.02 3.75 -10.95
N VAL A 240 -14.62 3.21 -12.09
CA VAL A 240 -14.69 3.87 -13.41
C VAL A 240 -16.13 4.03 -13.86
N ASP A 241 -16.98 3.01 -13.67
CA ASP A 241 -18.40 3.07 -14.03
C ASP A 241 -19.12 4.17 -13.23
N ASP A 242 -18.85 4.29 -11.91
CA ASP A 242 -19.37 5.39 -11.09
C ASP A 242 -18.91 6.76 -11.61
N ALA A 243 -17.62 6.89 -11.93
CA ALA A 243 -17.05 8.14 -12.47
C ALA A 243 -17.66 8.50 -13.84
N LEU A 244 -17.82 7.53 -14.73
CA LEU A 244 -18.47 7.73 -16.04
C LEU A 244 -19.94 8.14 -15.89
N GLY A 245 -20.68 7.53 -14.96
CA GLY A 245 -22.05 7.92 -14.65
C GLY A 245 -22.16 9.39 -14.21
N ARG A 246 -21.30 9.82 -13.28
CA ARG A 246 -21.25 11.22 -12.81
C ARG A 246 -20.81 12.19 -13.91
N LEU A 247 -19.83 11.84 -14.72
CA LEU A 247 -19.37 12.65 -15.85
C LEU A 247 -20.47 12.74 -16.93
N GLY A 248 -21.19 11.64 -17.20
CA GLY A 248 -22.33 11.61 -18.11
C GLY A 248 -23.45 12.52 -17.67
N ALA A 249 -23.79 12.53 -16.38
CA ALA A 249 -24.79 13.45 -15.80
C ALA A 249 -24.36 14.91 -15.93
N ALA A 250 -23.08 15.22 -15.63
CA ALA A 250 -22.54 16.57 -15.80
C ALA A 250 -22.58 17.03 -17.26
N ARG A 251 -22.21 16.16 -18.21
CA ARG A 251 -22.29 16.42 -19.66
C ARG A 251 -23.75 16.69 -20.08
N GLY A 252 -24.70 15.87 -19.60
CA GLY A 252 -26.14 16.05 -19.91
C GLY A 252 -26.66 17.40 -19.40
N SER A 253 -26.33 17.78 -18.17
CA SER A 253 -26.66 19.08 -17.59
C SER A 253 -26.06 20.24 -18.37
N LEU A 254 -24.81 20.15 -18.75
CA LEU A 254 -24.11 21.16 -19.55
C LEU A 254 -24.76 21.34 -20.92
N ALA A 255 -25.17 20.25 -21.56
CA ALA A 255 -25.77 20.26 -22.88
C ALA A 255 -27.24 20.79 -22.87
N SER A 256 -28.00 20.62 -21.78
CA SER A 256 -29.40 20.98 -21.68
C SER A 256 -29.62 22.37 -21.07
N THR A 257 -29.09 22.61 -19.90
CA THR A 257 -29.31 23.84 -19.12
C THR A 257 -28.06 24.74 -19.03
N GLY A 258 -26.91 24.25 -19.45
CA GLY A 258 -25.62 24.90 -19.23
C GLY A 258 -25.14 24.89 -17.77
N GLY A 259 -25.90 24.29 -16.85
CA GLY A 259 -25.62 24.32 -15.41
C GLY A 259 -24.75 23.16 -14.93
N LEU A 260 -23.77 23.42 -14.08
CA LEU A 260 -22.92 22.43 -13.41
C LEU A 260 -22.99 22.51 -11.87
N ALA A 261 -23.92 23.32 -11.33
CA ALA A 261 -23.95 23.63 -9.90
C ALA A 261 -23.95 22.38 -9.01
N ALA A 262 -24.79 21.38 -9.31
CA ALA A 262 -24.89 20.16 -8.51
C ALA A 262 -23.58 19.36 -8.51
N THR A 263 -22.96 19.19 -9.68
CA THR A 263 -21.68 18.45 -9.81
C THR A 263 -20.56 19.13 -9.05
N ILE A 264 -20.41 20.45 -9.23
CA ILE A 264 -19.35 21.24 -8.57
C ILE A 264 -19.57 21.27 -7.05
N GLN A 265 -20.82 21.47 -6.60
CA GLN A 265 -21.14 21.45 -5.17
C GLN A 265 -20.84 20.09 -4.52
N ALA A 266 -21.20 18.99 -5.17
CA ALA A 266 -20.92 17.65 -4.67
C ALA A 266 -19.40 17.42 -4.51
N GLY A 267 -18.59 17.80 -5.51
CA GLY A 267 -17.15 17.72 -5.44
C GLY A 267 -16.54 18.59 -4.34
N HIS A 268 -17.04 19.82 -4.20
CA HIS A 268 -16.60 20.74 -3.13
C HIS A 268 -16.87 20.16 -1.73
N LEU A 269 -18.06 19.64 -1.50
CA LEU A 269 -18.44 19.04 -0.21
C LEU A 269 -17.58 17.81 0.10
N ALA A 270 -17.35 16.93 -0.89
CA ALA A 270 -16.49 15.76 -0.73
C ALA A 270 -15.05 16.14 -0.38
N ARG A 271 -14.50 17.18 -1.02
CA ARG A 271 -13.16 17.69 -0.69
C ARG A 271 -13.09 18.25 0.73
N ARG A 272 -14.08 19.03 1.15
CA ARG A 272 -14.14 19.53 2.52
C ARG A 272 -14.27 18.44 3.57
N ALA A 273 -15.05 17.39 3.29
CA ALA A 273 -15.16 16.23 4.17
C ALA A 273 -13.80 15.51 4.31
N PHE A 274 -13.05 15.35 3.21
CA PHE A 274 -11.70 14.79 3.25
C PHE A 274 -10.73 15.64 4.09
N ASP A 275 -10.72 16.95 3.89
CA ASP A 275 -9.86 17.86 4.64
C ASP A 275 -10.21 17.83 6.15
N ALA A 276 -11.51 17.88 6.49
CA ALA A 276 -11.99 17.78 7.87
C ALA A 276 -11.59 16.44 8.53
N ALA A 277 -11.73 15.32 7.82
CA ALA A 277 -11.33 14.01 8.35
C ALA A 277 -9.83 13.90 8.67
N ARG A 278 -8.98 14.65 7.96
CA ARG A 278 -7.53 14.71 8.23
C ARG A 278 -7.20 15.54 9.46
N ASP A 279 -7.96 16.59 9.70
CA ASP A 279 -7.72 17.56 10.77
C ASP A 279 -8.46 17.21 12.08
N THR A 280 -9.36 16.21 12.05
CA THR A 280 -10.15 15.78 13.21
C THR A 280 -9.23 15.10 14.24
N ALA A 281 -9.29 15.58 15.47
CA ALA A 281 -8.65 14.92 16.62
C ALA A 281 -9.24 13.52 16.84
N ARG A 282 -8.41 12.58 17.28
CA ARG A 282 -8.78 11.20 17.57
C ARG A 282 -8.64 10.95 19.07
N ASP A 283 -9.60 11.46 19.82
CA ASP A 283 -9.54 11.44 21.30
C ASP A 283 -10.12 10.14 21.88
N ASN A 284 -10.92 9.41 21.10
CA ASN A 284 -11.49 8.14 21.53
C ASN A 284 -10.52 6.99 21.22
N THR A 285 -10.31 6.13 22.21
CA THR A 285 -9.42 4.97 22.10
C THR A 285 -10.15 3.67 22.42
N GLU A 286 -9.72 2.58 21.83
CA GLU A 286 -10.18 1.21 22.11
C GLU A 286 -8.95 0.29 22.25
N HIS A 287 -9.09 -0.77 23.03
CA HIS A 287 -8.07 -1.79 23.24
C HIS A 287 -8.63 -3.14 22.80
N ILE A 288 -7.86 -3.88 21.99
CA ILE A 288 -8.24 -5.21 21.54
C ILE A 288 -7.17 -6.20 21.95
N ASP A 289 -7.59 -7.27 22.63
CA ASP A 289 -6.74 -8.40 22.95
C ASP A 289 -6.71 -9.36 21.75
N LEU A 290 -5.54 -9.51 21.11
CA LEU A 290 -5.32 -10.39 19.95
C LEU A 290 -5.48 -11.89 20.27
N THR A 291 -5.56 -12.27 21.56
CA THR A 291 -5.86 -13.65 21.95
C THR A 291 -7.35 -13.98 21.88
N ALA A 292 -8.22 -12.97 21.77
CA ALA A 292 -9.64 -13.18 21.58
C ALA A 292 -9.94 -13.77 20.19
N PRO A 293 -10.86 -14.77 20.09
CA PRO A 293 -11.14 -15.46 18.84
C PRO A 293 -11.64 -14.53 17.71
N ASP A 294 -12.26 -13.40 18.06
CA ASP A 294 -12.86 -12.42 17.13
C ASP A 294 -11.99 -11.16 16.96
N ALA A 295 -10.78 -11.14 17.53
CA ALA A 295 -9.92 -9.96 17.54
C ALA A 295 -9.69 -9.35 16.15
N LEU A 296 -9.32 -10.18 15.15
CA LEU A 296 -9.06 -9.69 13.79
C LEU A 296 -10.35 -9.22 13.10
N ALA A 297 -11.49 -9.86 13.36
CA ALA A 297 -12.79 -9.41 12.85
C ALA A 297 -13.17 -8.05 13.45
N ARG A 298 -12.94 -7.86 14.76
CA ARG A 298 -13.18 -6.57 15.44
C ARG A 298 -12.24 -5.48 14.93
N LEU A 299 -10.94 -5.78 14.77
CA LEU A 299 -9.97 -4.86 14.18
C LEU A 299 -10.41 -4.42 12.77
N ARG A 300 -10.83 -5.36 11.92
CA ARG A 300 -11.33 -5.09 10.57
C ARG A 300 -12.57 -4.20 10.59
N GLU A 301 -13.52 -4.47 11.47
CA GLU A 301 -14.73 -3.65 11.63
C GLU A 301 -14.37 -2.20 11.98
N LEU A 302 -13.51 -1.99 12.99
CA LEU A 302 -13.08 -0.67 13.40
C LEU A 302 -12.27 0.04 12.31
N GLY A 303 -11.38 -0.69 11.62
CA GLY A 303 -10.61 -0.14 10.50
C GLY A 303 -11.49 0.31 9.33
N ASN A 304 -12.55 -0.44 9.00
CA ASN A 304 -13.55 -0.03 7.99
C ASN A 304 -14.30 1.25 8.38
N HIS A 305 -14.35 1.59 9.67
CA HIS A 305 -14.86 2.86 10.19
C HIS A 305 -13.78 3.92 10.38
N GLY A 306 -12.57 3.68 9.86
CA GLY A 306 -11.48 4.65 9.86
C GLY A 306 -10.64 4.67 11.15
N ALA A 307 -10.79 3.69 12.04
CA ALA A 307 -9.87 3.55 13.18
C ALA A 307 -8.45 3.20 12.71
N ARG A 308 -7.46 3.54 13.54
CA ARG A 308 -6.07 3.18 13.31
C ARG A 308 -5.42 2.62 14.57
N VAL A 309 -4.61 1.59 14.42
CA VAL A 309 -3.76 1.09 15.49
C VAL A 309 -2.52 1.97 15.58
N VAL A 310 -2.22 2.42 16.80
CA VAL A 310 -1.09 3.32 17.09
C VAL A 310 -0.05 2.67 17.99
N ALA A 311 -0.38 1.56 18.65
CA ALA A 311 0.56 0.74 19.39
C ALA A 311 0.11 -0.72 19.46
N VAL A 312 1.08 -1.62 19.54
CA VAL A 312 0.89 -3.05 19.84
C VAL A 312 1.86 -3.41 20.96
N HIS A 313 1.33 -3.84 22.11
CA HIS A 313 2.11 -4.27 23.24
C HIS A 313 1.71 -5.70 23.60
N ASP A 314 2.64 -6.64 23.50
CA ASP A 314 2.41 -8.07 23.67
C ASP A 314 1.25 -8.56 22.78
N THR A 315 0.08 -8.81 23.36
CA THR A 315 -1.14 -9.24 22.69
C THR A 315 -2.21 -8.14 22.62
N CYS A 316 -1.92 -6.93 23.07
CA CYS A 316 -2.89 -5.85 23.13
C CYS A 316 -2.63 -4.79 22.06
N CYS A 317 -3.63 -4.53 21.23
CA CYS A 317 -3.65 -3.43 20.25
C CYS A 317 -4.34 -2.21 20.85
N HIS A 318 -3.71 -1.04 20.66
CA HIS A 318 -4.28 0.25 21.02
C HIS A 318 -4.72 0.98 19.75
N LEU A 319 -6.00 1.32 19.68
CA LEU A 319 -6.58 2.00 18.53
C LEU A 319 -7.03 3.41 18.88
N GLU A 320 -6.88 4.31 17.94
CA GLU A 320 -7.57 5.59 17.88
C GLU A 320 -8.74 5.49 16.91
N LEU A 321 -9.93 5.86 17.37
CA LEU A 321 -11.15 5.79 16.60
C LEU A 321 -11.33 7.07 15.76
N ALA A 322 -11.98 6.96 14.60
CA ALA A 322 -12.48 8.13 13.89
C ALA A 322 -13.68 8.70 14.66
N SER A 323 -13.73 10.02 14.77
CA SER A 323 -14.82 10.76 15.43
C SER A 323 -16.08 10.77 14.56
#